data_da2e5883096fd3cedef816a71d911003
#
_entry.id   da2e5883096fd3cedef816a71d911003
#
_cell.length_a   1.000
_cell.length_b   1.000
_cell.length_c   1.000
_cell.angle_alpha   90.00
_cell.angle_beta   90.00
_cell.angle_gamma   90.00
#
_symmetry.space_group_name_H-M   'P 1'
#
loop_
_entity.id
_entity.type
_entity.pdbx_description
1 polymer ?
#
loop_
_entity_poly.entity_id
_entity_poly.type
_entity_poly.pdbx_seq_one_letter_code
_entity_poly.pdbx_strand_id
1 'polypeptide(L)'
;MDLIEKLAKKDLVRGLPKLKFLKNKVCDACQFGKQVKISFKPKNFVSTHKPLELLHLDLFGPTQYASLGGCKYAFVIVDDYSRFTWVLFLVHKNEAFEKFVKLFSKIQNLLDTKIVRLRSDNGAEFKFGGFPDFCDHNGIFHEFSVVRVPQQNGVVERKNRTFQETARTMISECDLLQCFWAETVNTACYVMNRVLLRSSLNKTPYELIFCRKPVVSYFKIFGCKCFILKIKENLEKFDKKSDEEIFLGYSSDKKAYRVYNRRTLLIEEVVHVTFDETNDVISKNLCEEEDAGILKELEKLVIHENHQETTPSVDVNNHQIDDEKNEDAQCRHLFLSLKLPPIFPFNFSLNFLLIFAFQWLLTCSLIFF
;
A
#
# COMPACT_ATOMS: atom_id res chain seq x y z
N MET A 1 37.58 -17.65 23.41
CA MET A 1 38.22 -17.43 24.73
C MET A 1 37.45 -18.11 25.85
N ASP A 2 36.12 -17.98 25.95
CA ASP A 2 35.31 -18.56 27.04
C ASP A 2 35.40 -20.08 27.17
N LEU A 3 35.60 -20.81 26.05
CA LEU A 3 35.78 -22.24 26.06
C LEU A 3 37.13 -22.61 26.72
N ILE A 4 38.21 -21.93 26.34
CA ILE A 4 39.55 -22.18 26.88
C ILE A 4 39.59 -21.83 28.37
N GLU A 5 38.91 -20.75 28.78
CA GLU A 5 38.78 -20.37 30.19
C GLU A 5 38.01 -21.43 30.99
N LYS A 6 36.93 -21.99 30.44
CA LYS A 6 36.19 -23.09 31.05
C LYS A 6 37.02 -24.36 31.19
N LEU A 7 37.81 -24.70 30.16
CA LEU A 7 38.72 -25.86 30.21
C LEU A 7 39.79 -25.71 31.30
N ALA A 8 40.37 -24.50 31.36
CA ALA A 8 41.38 -24.20 32.38
C ALA A 8 40.82 -24.18 33.82
N LYS A 9 39.62 -23.55 34.02
CA LYS A 9 38.98 -23.47 35.34
C LYS A 9 38.48 -24.81 35.87
N LYS A 10 38.08 -25.71 34.95
CA LYS A 10 37.51 -27.02 35.32
C LYS A 10 38.51 -28.16 35.23
N ASP A 11 39.78 -27.85 34.92
CA ASP A 11 40.87 -28.82 34.76
C ASP A 11 40.50 -29.99 33.82
N LEU A 12 39.82 -29.67 32.74
CA LEU A 12 39.29 -30.65 31.78
C LEU A 12 40.31 -31.12 30.75
N VAL A 13 41.49 -30.49 30.67
CA VAL A 13 42.60 -30.82 29.75
C VAL A 13 43.95 -30.71 30.44
N ARG A 14 44.83 -31.67 30.17
CA ARG A 14 46.20 -31.66 30.66
C ARG A 14 47.09 -30.77 29.82
N GLY A 15 48.02 -30.03 30.42
CA GLY A 15 49.03 -29.22 29.71
C GLY A 15 48.55 -27.81 29.35
N LEU A 16 47.34 -27.37 29.78
CA LEU A 16 46.90 -26.01 29.59
C LEU A 16 47.52 -25.08 30.63
N PRO A 17 48.31 -24.05 30.22
CA PRO A 17 48.90 -23.13 31.21
C PRO A 17 47.85 -22.32 31.92
N LYS A 18 48.10 -21.87 33.15
CA LYS A 18 47.20 -20.98 33.90
C LYS A 18 47.22 -19.58 33.29
N LEU A 19 46.37 -19.35 32.30
CA LEU A 19 46.25 -18.09 31.57
C LEU A 19 45.25 -17.17 32.28
N LYS A 20 45.60 -15.89 32.44
CA LYS A 20 44.64 -14.84 32.80
C LYS A 20 44.04 -14.26 31.53
N PHE A 21 42.76 -14.48 31.31
CA PHE A 21 42.06 -13.96 30.13
C PHE A 21 41.54 -12.57 30.45
N LEU A 22 41.93 -11.58 29.62
CA LEU A 22 41.39 -10.25 29.65
C LEU A 22 40.12 -10.22 28.81
N LYS A 23 38.95 -10.12 29.45
CA LYS A 23 37.65 -10.18 28.79
C LYS A 23 37.40 -9.05 27.77
N ASN A 24 38.08 -7.92 27.90
CA ASN A 24 37.80 -6.71 27.14
C ASN A 24 38.80 -6.46 25.99
N LYS A 25 39.68 -7.40 25.69
CA LYS A 25 40.62 -7.25 24.56
C LYS A 25 39.96 -7.68 23.25
N VAL A 26 39.84 -6.75 22.33
CA VAL A 26 39.40 -7.04 20.94
C VAL A 26 40.50 -7.87 20.28
N CYS A 27 40.10 -8.98 19.66
CA CYS A 27 40.99 -9.82 18.88
C CYS A 27 40.82 -9.55 17.40
N ASP A 28 41.85 -9.00 16.76
CA ASP A 28 41.81 -8.62 15.35
C ASP A 28 41.45 -9.79 14.41
N ALA A 29 42.04 -10.96 14.65
CA ALA A 29 41.73 -12.17 13.89
C ALA A 29 40.24 -12.58 14.03
N CYS A 30 39.65 -12.40 15.21
CA CYS A 30 38.22 -12.64 15.41
C CYS A 30 37.36 -11.55 14.70
N GLN A 31 37.82 -10.32 14.69
CA GLN A 31 37.11 -9.26 13.96
C GLN A 31 37.14 -9.48 12.45
N PHE A 32 38.31 -9.80 11.91
CA PHE A 32 38.46 -10.11 10.48
C PHE A 32 37.68 -11.36 10.05
N GLY A 33 37.69 -12.41 10.86
CA GLY A 33 37.13 -13.71 10.47
C GLY A 33 35.71 -14.00 10.95
N LYS A 34 35.23 -13.31 11.99
CA LYS A 34 33.95 -13.65 12.67
C LYS A 34 33.01 -12.48 12.90
N GLN A 35 33.37 -11.28 12.39
CA GLN A 35 32.49 -10.14 12.55
C GLN A 35 31.19 -10.37 11.78
N VAL A 36 30.05 -10.24 12.45
CA VAL A 36 28.72 -10.34 11.89
C VAL A 36 27.99 -9.03 12.04
N LYS A 37 27.08 -8.74 11.12
CA LYS A 37 26.23 -7.55 11.17
C LYS A 37 25.37 -7.60 12.44
N ILE A 38 25.41 -6.54 13.23
CA ILE A 38 24.62 -6.43 14.47
C ILE A 38 23.14 -6.31 14.08
N SER A 39 22.29 -7.12 14.69
CA SER A 39 20.84 -6.98 14.56
C SER A 39 20.33 -5.86 15.50
N PHE A 40 19.46 -5.02 14.98
CA PHE A 40 18.80 -4.00 15.80
C PHE A 40 17.61 -4.62 16.54
N LYS A 41 17.55 -4.37 17.85
CA LYS A 41 16.39 -4.78 18.64
C LYS A 41 15.15 -4.00 18.20
N PRO A 42 13.97 -4.63 18.16
CA PRO A 42 12.72 -3.93 17.86
C PRO A 42 12.47 -2.84 18.92
N LYS A 43 12.05 -1.67 18.47
CA LYS A 43 11.61 -0.61 19.38
C LYS A 43 10.18 -0.90 19.83
N ASN A 44 9.97 -1.17 21.09
CA ASN A 44 8.65 -1.46 21.67
C ASN A 44 7.86 -0.20 22.07
N PHE A 45 8.38 0.99 21.76
CA PHE A 45 7.71 2.25 22.05
C PHE A 45 7.47 3.06 20.77
N VAL A 46 6.39 3.84 20.77
CA VAL A 46 6.08 4.77 19.70
C VAL A 46 6.91 6.03 19.91
N SER A 47 7.73 6.39 18.93
CA SER A 47 8.64 7.54 19.01
C SER A 47 7.98 8.86 18.61
N THR A 48 6.80 8.79 18.03
CA THR A 48 5.99 9.93 17.55
C THR A 48 4.74 10.06 18.41
N HIS A 49 4.23 11.28 18.57
CA HIS A 49 3.12 11.58 19.49
C HIS A 49 1.80 11.89 18.76
N LYS A 50 1.87 12.24 17.48
CA LYS A 50 0.72 12.60 16.66
C LYS A 50 0.88 12.14 15.21
N PRO A 51 -0.23 12.04 14.45
CA PRO A 51 -0.16 11.80 13.01
C PRO A 51 0.68 12.85 12.27
N LEU A 52 1.30 12.46 11.18
CA LEU A 52 2.13 13.27 10.29
C LEU A 52 3.42 13.84 10.92
N GLU A 53 3.77 13.45 12.14
CA GLU A 53 5.03 13.87 12.76
C GLU A 53 6.25 13.28 12.04
N LEU A 54 6.17 12.04 11.58
CA LEU A 54 7.19 11.35 10.78
C LEU A 54 6.53 10.47 9.73
N LEU A 55 6.87 10.68 8.46
CA LEU A 55 6.48 9.82 7.36
C LEU A 55 7.68 9.02 6.85
N HIS A 56 7.49 7.72 6.67
CA HIS A 56 8.46 6.84 6.01
C HIS A 56 8.08 6.68 4.54
N LEU A 57 9.05 6.88 3.66
CA LEU A 57 8.89 6.85 2.21
C LEU A 57 9.72 5.73 1.62
N ASP A 58 9.17 4.98 0.68
CA ASP A 58 9.89 3.97 -0.08
C ASP A 58 9.18 3.64 -1.40
N LEU A 59 9.94 3.17 -2.38
CA LEU A 59 9.42 2.69 -3.67
C LEU A 59 9.71 1.21 -3.83
N PHE A 60 8.73 0.44 -4.26
CA PHE A 60 9.00 -0.90 -4.75
C PHE A 60 8.67 -1.04 -6.24
N GLY A 61 9.43 -1.84 -6.93
CA GLY A 61 9.41 -2.06 -8.37
C GLY A 61 10.83 -1.93 -8.97
N PRO A 62 10.96 -2.03 -10.31
CA PRO A 62 9.87 -2.22 -11.26
C PRO A 62 9.25 -3.62 -11.16
N THR A 63 7.93 -3.70 -11.31
CA THR A 63 7.23 -4.96 -11.46
C THR A 63 7.45 -5.53 -12.85
N GLN A 64 7.46 -6.86 -12.98
CA GLN A 64 7.65 -7.53 -14.26
C GLN A 64 6.53 -7.18 -15.25
N TYR A 65 5.30 -7.12 -14.76
CA TYR A 65 4.13 -6.75 -15.56
C TYR A 65 3.70 -5.33 -15.22
N ALA A 66 3.41 -4.53 -16.25
CA ALA A 66 2.78 -3.24 -16.04
C ALA A 66 1.34 -3.45 -15.51
N SER A 67 0.84 -2.53 -14.69
CA SER A 67 -0.57 -2.53 -14.32
C SER A 67 -1.44 -2.14 -15.49
N LEU A 68 -2.77 -2.31 -15.39
CA LEU A 68 -3.72 -1.84 -16.40
C LEU A 68 -3.57 -0.35 -16.74
N GLY A 69 -3.11 0.46 -15.80
CA GLY A 69 -2.78 1.87 -16.02
C GLY A 69 -1.31 2.11 -16.40
N GLY A 70 -0.57 1.11 -16.89
CA GLY A 70 0.83 1.24 -17.32
C GLY A 70 1.86 1.40 -16.20
N CYS A 71 1.45 1.42 -14.93
CA CYS A 71 2.35 1.64 -13.80
C CYS A 71 3.26 0.43 -13.55
N LYS A 72 4.53 0.70 -13.22
CA LYS A 72 5.54 -0.32 -12.88
C LYS A 72 6.08 -0.20 -11.46
N TYR A 73 5.78 0.89 -10.77
CA TYR A 73 6.26 1.16 -9.41
C TYR A 73 5.10 1.49 -8.49
N ALA A 74 5.26 1.17 -7.21
CA ALA A 74 4.40 1.67 -6.16
C ALA A 74 5.22 2.49 -5.16
N PHE A 75 4.78 3.70 -4.91
CA PHE A 75 5.33 4.60 -3.92
C PHE A 75 4.50 4.50 -2.64
N VAL A 76 5.13 4.03 -1.58
CA VAL A 76 4.49 3.75 -0.31
C VAL A 76 4.92 4.76 0.73
N ILE A 77 3.94 5.35 1.39
CA ILE A 77 4.10 6.38 2.41
C ILE A 77 3.43 5.88 3.69
N VAL A 78 4.18 5.76 4.78
CA VAL A 78 3.68 5.23 6.06
C VAL A 78 3.86 6.26 7.16
N ASP A 79 2.77 6.62 7.82
CA ASP A 79 2.83 7.44 9.03
C ASP A 79 3.37 6.62 10.22
N ASP A 80 4.39 7.12 10.90
CA ASP A 80 5.05 6.39 12.00
C ASP A 80 4.13 6.20 13.20
N TYR A 81 3.31 7.20 13.54
CA TYR A 81 2.41 7.14 14.68
C TYR A 81 1.29 6.12 14.51
N SER A 82 0.50 6.29 13.46
CA SER A 82 -0.70 5.47 13.22
C SER A 82 -0.43 4.18 12.45
N ARG A 83 0.66 4.12 11.68
CA ARG A 83 0.92 3.11 10.63
C ARG A 83 -0.06 3.17 9.47
N PHE A 84 -0.86 4.24 9.38
CA PHE A 84 -1.67 4.47 8.20
C PHE A 84 -0.78 4.61 6.97
N THR A 85 -1.22 4.02 5.87
CA THR A 85 -0.41 3.91 4.67
C THR A 85 -1.16 4.48 3.48
N TRP A 86 -0.45 5.24 2.67
CA TRP A 86 -0.89 5.67 1.34
C TRP A 86 -0.02 4.97 0.30
N VAL A 87 -0.63 4.55 -0.79
CA VAL A 87 0.07 3.95 -1.92
C VAL A 87 -0.26 4.74 -3.18
N LEU A 88 0.76 5.14 -3.92
CA LEU A 88 0.65 5.83 -5.19
C LEU A 88 1.34 4.99 -6.26
N PHE A 89 0.71 4.84 -7.42
CA PHE A 89 1.26 4.05 -8.52
C PHE A 89 1.93 4.96 -9.55
N LEU A 90 3.11 4.56 -10.04
CA LEU A 90 3.97 5.36 -10.90
C LEU A 90 4.35 4.55 -12.15
N VAL A 91 4.42 5.22 -13.29
CA VAL A 91 5.03 4.66 -14.50
C VAL A 91 6.55 4.71 -14.36
N HIS A 92 7.07 5.86 -13.93
CA HIS A 92 8.49 6.12 -13.71
C HIS A 92 8.76 6.60 -12.29
N LYS A 93 9.96 6.32 -11.77
CA LYS A 93 10.38 6.75 -10.42
C LYS A 93 10.42 8.26 -10.24
N ASN A 94 10.72 9.02 -11.29
CA ASN A 94 10.79 10.48 -11.25
C ASN A 94 9.43 11.17 -10.98
N GLU A 95 8.30 10.47 -11.20
CA GLU A 95 6.97 10.98 -10.85
C GLU A 95 6.70 11.02 -9.34
N ALA A 96 7.55 10.37 -8.54
CA ALA A 96 7.35 10.23 -7.10
C ALA A 96 7.18 11.59 -6.41
N PHE A 97 8.02 12.56 -6.77
CA PHE A 97 7.98 13.89 -6.19
C PHE A 97 6.66 14.62 -6.48
N GLU A 98 6.25 14.68 -7.74
CA GLU A 98 5.01 15.38 -8.12
C GLU A 98 3.78 14.77 -7.44
N LYS A 99 3.67 13.42 -7.45
CA LYS A 99 2.58 12.73 -6.77
C LYS A 99 2.61 12.90 -5.26
N PHE A 100 3.82 12.97 -4.67
CA PHE A 100 3.99 13.27 -3.25
C PHE A 100 3.47 14.67 -2.90
N VAL A 101 3.83 15.69 -3.65
CA VAL A 101 3.39 17.08 -3.41
C VAL A 101 1.86 17.20 -3.45
N LYS A 102 1.21 16.53 -4.42
CA LYS A 102 -0.26 16.49 -4.51
C LYS A 102 -0.89 15.82 -3.29
N LEU A 103 -0.31 14.70 -2.83
CA LEU A 103 -0.78 14.01 -1.63
C LEU A 103 -0.51 14.83 -0.37
N PHE A 104 0.68 15.42 -0.25
CA PHE A 104 1.11 16.24 0.87
C PHE A 104 0.11 17.35 1.18
N SER A 105 -0.27 18.14 0.18
CA SER A 105 -1.25 19.21 0.34
C SER A 105 -2.61 18.68 0.78
N LYS A 106 -3.08 17.58 0.16
CA LYS A 106 -4.36 16.95 0.52
C LYS A 106 -4.42 16.46 1.97
N ILE A 107 -3.37 15.75 2.43
CA ILE A 107 -3.39 15.17 3.79
C ILE A 107 -3.21 16.21 4.87
N GLN A 108 -2.40 17.25 4.66
CA GLN A 108 -2.25 18.34 5.63
C GLN A 108 -3.56 19.11 5.79
N ASN A 109 -4.23 19.43 4.68
CA ASN A 109 -5.53 20.11 4.73
C ASN A 109 -6.61 19.24 5.37
N LEU A 110 -6.60 17.92 5.10
CA LEU A 110 -7.58 17.00 5.65
C LEU A 110 -7.45 16.81 7.17
N LEU A 111 -6.21 16.79 7.67
CA LEU A 111 -5.91 16.51 9.07
C LEU A 111 -5.62 17.76 9.89
N ASP A 112 -5.60 18.93 9.27
CA ASP A 112 -5.21 20.20 9.88
C ASP A 112 -3.88 20.08 10.68
N THR A 113 -2.94 19.36 10.13
CA THR A 113 -1.65 19.04 10.79
C THR A 113 -0.52 19.10 9.79
N LYS A 114 0.59 19.75 10.18
CA LYS A 114 1.80 19.84 9.35
C LYS A 114 2.65 18.59 9.45
N ILE A 115 3.23 18.19 8.33
CA ILE A 115 4.28 17.17 8.28
C ILE A 115 5.57 17.79 8.79
N VAL A 116 6.24 17.12 9.73
CA VAL A 116 7.45 17.64 10.39
C VAL A 116 8.69 16.96 9.85
N ARG A 117 8.66 15.64 9.64
CA ARG A 117 9.81 14.87 9.20
C ARG A 117 9.44 13.86 8.13
N LEU A 118 10.34 13.69 7.17
CA LEU A 118 10.32 12.60 6.20
C LEU A 118 11.51 11.69 6.45
N ARG A 119 11.34 10.41 6.23
CA ARG A 119 12.43 9.42 6.24
C ARG A 119 12.34 8.54 5.02
N SER A 120 13.43 8.48 4.26
CA SER A 120 13.56 7.64 3.08
C SER A 120 14.90 6.87 3.07
N ASP A 121 15.06 6.00 2.09
CA ASP A 121 16.36 5.49 1.74
C ASP A 121 17.21 6.56 0.99
N ASN A 122 18.41 6.15 0.56
CA ASN A 122 19.32 7.00 -0.20
C ASN A 122 19.06 6.95 -1.72
N GLY A 123 17.85 6.63 -2.16
CA GLY A 123 17.48 6.59 -3.57
C GLY A 123 17.71 7.94 -4.28
N ALA A 124 18.10 7.89 -5.55
CA ALA A 124 18.33 9.09 -6.36
C ALA A 124 17.04 9.93 -6.47
N GLU A 125 15.89 9.27 -6.52
CA GLU A 125 14.56 9.87 -6.55
C GLU A 125 14.26 10.79 -5.37
N PHE A 126 14.83 10.50 -4.19
CA PHE A 126 14.65 11.30 -2.98
C PHE A 126 15.73 12.36 -2.79
N LYS A 127 16.91 12.15 -3.36
CA LYS A 127 18.05 13.08 -3.24
C LYS A 127 18.04 14.18 -4.26
N PHE A 128 17.58 13.91 -5.48
CA PHE A 128 17.73 14.80 -6.62
C PHE A 128 16.39 15.24 -7.24
N GLY A 129 15.27 14.63 -6.85
CA GLY A 129 13.97 14.82 -7.50
C GLY A 129 13.10 15.95 -6.97
N GLY A 130 13.68 17.08 -6.53
CA GLY A 130 12.92 18.22 -5.99
C GLY A 130 12.51 18.06 -4.52
N PHE A 131 12.69 16.91 -3.91
CA PHE A 131 12.43 16.69 -2.49
C PHE A 131 13.23 17.58 -1.56
N PRO A 132 14.57 17.79 -1.76
CA PRO A 132 15.35 18.67 -0.89
C PRO A 132 14.82 20.11 -0.88
N ASP A 133 14.65 20.72 -2.04
CA ASP A 133 14.15 22.09 -2.18
C ASP A 133 12.76 22.26 -1.58
N PHE A 134 11.90 21.25 -1.80
CA PHE A 134 10.56 21.23 -1.23
C PHE A 134 10.57 21.12 0.29
N CYS A 135 11.43 20.28 0.85
CA CYS A 135 11.58 20.13 2.30
C CYS A 135 12.08 21.41 2.94
N ASP A 136 13.10 22.06 2.36
CA ASP A 136 13.65 23.32 2.83
C ASP A 136 12.61 24.44 2.80
N HIS A 137 11.85 24.55 1.70
CA HIS A 137 10.79 25.56 1.56
C HIS A 137 9.65 25.39 2.59
N ASN A 138 9.34 24.14 2.93
CA ASN A 138 8.23 23.81 3.87
C ASN A 138 8.71 23.63 5.32
N GLY A 139 10.01 23.75 5.60
CA GLY A 139 10.59 23.54 6.92
C GLY A 139 10.46 22.08 7.40
N ILE A 140 10.57 21.12 6.48
CA ILE A 140 10.46 19.69 6.74
C ILE A 140 11.86 19.11 6.88
N PHE A 141 12.09 18.36 7.95
CA PHE A 141 13.37 17.69 8.13
C PHE A 141 13.39 16.36 7.37
N HIS A 142 14.26 16.23 6.37
CA HIS A 142 14.41 14.98 5.60
C HIS A 142 15.57 14.15 6.15
N GLU A 143 15.27 13.00 6.72
CA GLU A 143 16.21 12.02 7.25
C GLU A 143 16.47 10.92 6.22
N PHE A 144 17.71 10.69 5.84
CA PHE A 144 18.11 9.56 5.00
C PHE A 144 18.61 8.42 5.86
N SER A 145 18.26 7.18 5.49
CA SER A 145 18.85 5.99 6.11
C SER A 145 20.35 5.91 5.75
N VAL A 146 21.16 5.42 6.68
CA VAL A 146 22.59 5.23 6.39
C VAL A 146 22.77 4.17 5.30
N VAL A 147 23.69 4.43 4.37
CA VAL A 147 24.00 3.52 3.26
C VAL A 147 24.30 2.12 3.79
N ARG A 148 23.69 1.09 3.21
CA ARG A 148 23.80 -0.32 3.61
C ARG A 148 23.21 -0.69 4.98
N VAL A 149 22.39 0.19 5.56
CA VAL A 149 21.67 -0.06 6.81
C VAL A 149 20.15 0.05 6.57
N PRO A 150 19.53 -0.89 5.85
CA PRO A 150 18.10 -0.87 5.53
C PRO A 150 17.21 -0.87 6.78
N GLN A 151 17.71 -1.36 7.90
CA GLN A 151 16.99 -1.41 9.16
C GLN A 151 16.47 -0.03 9.63
N GLN A 152 17.08 1.08 9.17
CA GLN A 152 16.62 2.43 9.52
C GLN A 152 15.34 2.82 8.78
N ASN A 153 15.05 2.21 7.61
CA ASN A 153 13.79 2.38 6.86
C ASN A 153 12.86 1.16 7.02
N GLY A 154 13.15 0.30 8.00
CA GLY A 154 12.47 -0.99 8.21
C GLY A 154 10.96 -0.92 8.46
N VAL A 155 10.39 0.27 8.72
CA VAL A 155 8.93 0.45 8.87
C VAL A 155 8.25 0.26 7.52
N VAL A 156 8.65 1.04 6.52
CA VAL A 156 8.05 0.98 5.19
C VAL A 156 8.50 -0.26 4.42
N GLU A 157 9.74 -0.72 4.58
CA GLU A 157 10.22 -1.96 3.95
C GLU A 157 9.38 -3.18 4.35
N ARG A 158 9.09 -3.34 5.66
CA ARG A 158 8.19 -4.40 6.13
C ARG A 158 6.77 -4.24 5.59
N LYS A 159 6.29 -3.00 5.47
CA LYS A 159 4.98 -2.72 4.89
C LYS A 159 4.92 -3.10 3.41
N ASN A 160 5.96 -2.78 2.65
CA ASN A 160 6.11 -3.17 1.24
C ASN A 160 6.08 -4.69 1.08
N ARG A 161 6.83 -5.42 1.91
CA ARG A 161 6.79 -6.89 1.92
C ARG A 161 5.39 -7.41 2.18
N THR A 162 4.71 -6.90 3.20
CA THR A 162 3.33 -7.29 3.52
C THR A 162 2.38 -7.04 2.36
N PHE A 163 2.48 -5.88 1.68
CA PHE A 163 1.65 -5.60 0.51
C PHE A 163 1.92 -6.57 -0.64
N GLN A 164 3.20 -6.85 -0.94
CA GLN A 164 3.56 -7.78 -2.00
C GLN A 164 3.08 -9.21 -1.71
N GLU A 165 3.21 -9.66 -0.47
CA GLU A 165 2.73 -10.98 -0.04
C GLU A 165 1.21 -11.06 -0.12
N THR A 166 0.50 -10.06 0.41
CA THR A 166 -0.97 -10.00 0.36
C THR A 166 -1.48 -9.92 -1.08
N ALA A 167 -0.90 -9.05 -1.91
CA ALA A 167 -1.31 -8.93 -3.29
C ALA A 167 -1.10 -10.23 -4.07
N ARG A 168 0.05 -10.90 -3.86
CA ARG A 168 0.32 -12.19 -4.49
C ARG A 168 -0.70 -13.25 -4.09
N THR A 169 -1.07 -13.31 -2.81
CA THR A 169 -2.09 -14.25 -2.32
C THR A 169 -3.46 -13.94 -2.92
N MET A 170 -3.89 -12.67 -2.92
CA MET A 170 -5.19 -12.26 -3.47
C MET A 170 -5.29 -12.55 -4.98
N ILE A 171 -4.25 -12.25 -5.76
CA ILE A 171 -4.19 -12.56 -7.20
C ILE A 171 -4.27 -14.07 -7.42
N SER A 172 -3.48 -14.85 -6.67
CA SER A 172 -3.44 -16.30 -6.81
C SER A 172 -4.74 -16.99 -6.40
N GLU A 173 -5.41 -16.51 -5.35
CA GLU A 173 -6.68 -17.06 -4.87
C GLU A 173 -7.82 -16.83 -5.87
N CYS A 174 -7.81 -15.68 -6.54
CA CYS A 174 -8.83 -15.31 -7.52
C CYS A 174 -8.48 -15.68 -8.96
N ASP A 175 -7.35 -16.35 -9.19
CA ASP A 175 -6.81 -16.67 -10.51
C ASP A 175 -6.78 -15.45 -11.47
N LEU A 176 -6.41 -14.30 -10.92
CA LEU A 176 -6.35 -13.05 -11.66
C LEU A 176 -5.00 -12.87 -12.35
N LEU A 177 -5.01 -12.11 -13.43
CA LEU A 177 -3.78 -11.77 -14.17
C LEU A 177 -2.88 -10.84 -13.36
N GLN A 178 -1.58 -10.97 -13.58
CA GLN A 178 -0.58 -10.17 -12.87
C GLN A 178 -0.73 -8.66 -13.08
N CYS A 179 -1.32 -8.21 -14.20
CA CYS A 179 -1.56 -6.79 -14.47
C CYS A 179 -2.53 -6.12 -13.47
N PHE A 180 -3.30 -6.89 -12.70
CA PHE A 180 -4.15 -6.37 -11.62
C PHE A 180 -3.39 -6.07 -10.31
N TRP A 181 -2.06 -6.25 -10.28
CA TRP A 181 -1.28 -6.07 -9.06
C TRP A 181 -1.49 -4.70 -8.38
N ALA A 182 -1.64 -3.63 -9.15
CA ALA A 182 -1.83 -2.29 -8.59
C ALA A 182 -3.19 -2.15 -7.88
N GLU A 183 -4.28 -2.66 -8.47
CA GLU A 183 -5.60 -2.68 -7.83
C GLU A 183 -5.61 -3.55 -6.58
N THR A 184 -4.93 -4.68 -6.65
CA THR A 184 -4.80 -5.59 -5.51
C THR A 184 -4.04 -4.95 -4.35
N VAL A 185 -2.91 -4.28 -4.62
CA VAL A 185 -2.15 -3.53 -3.60
C VAL A 185 -2.97 -2.37 -3.04
N ASN A 186 -3.70 -1.65 -3.89
CA ASN A 186 -4.58 -0.56 -3.47
C ASN A 186 -5.67 -1.06 -2.51
N THR A 187 -6.31 -2.16 -2.85
CA THR A 187 -7.37 -2.78 -2.02
C THR A 187 -6.80 -3.36 -0.73
N ALA A 188 -5.65 -4.03 -0.79
CA ALA A 188 -4.94 -4.48 0.41
C ALA A 188 -4.63 -3.31 1.35
N CYS A 189 -4.11 -2.20 0.83
CA CYS A 189 -3.84 -0.99 1.60
C CYS A 189 -5.11 -0.43 2.25
N TYR A 190 -6.19 -0.32 1.47
CA TYR A 190 -7.49 0.17 1.94
C TYR A 190 -8.05 -0.64 3.10
N VAL A 191 -8.03 -1.98 2.96
CA VAL A 191 -8.50 -2.92 3.98
C VAL A 191 -7.59 -2.90 5.20
N MET A 192 -6.27 -3.01 5.02
CA MET A 192 -5.31 -3.06 6.12
C MET A 192 -5.33 -1.82 6.99
N ASN A 193 -5.52 -0.63 6.42
CA ASN A 193 -5.66 0.60 7.21
C ASN A 193 -6.87 0.56 8.16
N ARG A 194 -7.90 -0.24 7.85
CA ARG A 194 -9.16 -0.32 8.61
C ARG A 194 -9.26 -1.52 9.54
N VAL A 195 -8.55 -2.62 9.23
CA VAL A 195 -8.69 -3.86 10.02
C VAL A 195 -7.45 -4.21 10.85
N LEU A 196 -6.24 -3.78 10.43
CA LEU A 196 -5.05 -4.07 11.21
C LEU A 196 -5.07 -3.29 12.53
N LEU A 197 -4.57 -3.94 13.57
CA LEU A 197 -4.44 -3.33 14.88
C LEU A 197 -3.02 -2.79 15.10
N ARG A 198 -2.91 -1.55 15.52
CA ARG A 198 -1.68 -0.99 16.06
C ARG A 198 -1.58 -1.43 17.53
N SER A 199 -0.92 -2.57 17.77
CA SER A 199 -0.90 -3.22 19.08
C SER A 199 -0.46 -2.30 20.22
N SER A 200 0.53 -1.42 20.00
CA SER A 200 1.01 -0.47 21.01
C SER A 200 -0.03 0.59 21.43
N LEU A 201 -1.02 0.89 20.59
CA LEU A 201 -2.07 1.90 20.83
C LEU A 201 -3.47 1.29 20.90
N ASN A 202 -3.58 -0.01 20.63
CA ASN A 202 -4.83 -0.77 20.62
C ASN A 202 -5.95 -0.14 19.75
N LYS A 203 -5.59 0.45 18.63
CA LYS A 203 -6.48 1.12 17.66
C LYS A 203 -6.07 0.78 16.25
N THR A 204 -7.01 0.91 15.30
CA THR A 204 -6.68 0.77 13.88
C THR A 204 -5.96 2.00 13.35
N PRO A 205 -5.11 1.88 12.29
CA PRO A 205 -4.52 3.04 11.62
C PRO A 205 -5.56 4.07 11.20
N TYR A 206 -6.71 3.61 10.69
CA TYR A 206 -7.82 4.48 10.31
C TYR A 206 -8.37 5.29 11.48
N GLU A 207 -8.60 4.64 12.64
CA GLU A 207 -9.08 5.31 13.84
C GLU A 207 -8.09 6.36 14.37
N LEU A 208 -6.77 6.04 14.29
CA LEU A 208 -5.73 6.96 14.75
C LEU A 208 -5.60 8.22 13.87
N ILE A 209 -5.87 8.11 12.57
CA ILE A 209 -5.84 9.25 11.64
C ILE A 209 -7.13 10.06 11.69
N PHE A 210 -8.29 9.40 11.63
CA PHE A 210 -9.58 10.07 11.44
C PHE A 210 -10.39 10.25 12.74
N CYS A 211 -9.86 9.81 13.87
CA CYS A 211 -10.52 9.87 15.19
C CYS A 211 -11.90 9.21 15.23
N ARG A 212 -12.18 8.28 14.31
CA ARG A 212 -13.45 7.53 14.24
C ARG A 212 -13.21 6.07 13.88
N LYS A 213 -14.04 5.18 14.41
CA LYS A 213 -13.99 3.75 14.08
C LYS A 213 -14.33 3.51 12.62
N PRO A 214 -13.58 2.64 11.90
CA PRO A 214 -13.92 2.28 10.55
C PRO A 214 -15.21 1.48 10.50
N VAL A 215 -16.01 1.68 9.46
CA VAL A 215 -17.12 0.82 9.10
C VAL A 215 -16.60 -0.20 8.08
N VAL A 216 -16.87 -1.47 8.30
CA VAL A 216 -16.40 -2.56 7.44
C VAL A 216 -17.56 -3.42 6.87
N SER A 217 -18.81 -3.08 7.18
CA SER A 217 -19.98 -3.84 6.75
C SER A 217 -20.19 -3.87 5.24
N TYR A 218 -19.57 -2.98 4.50
CA TYR A 218 -19.63 -2.93 3.03
C TYR A 218 -18.46 -3.66 2.35
N PHE A 219 -17.60 -4.31 3.11
CA PHE A 219 -16.50 -5.07 2.52
C PHE A 219 -17.03 -6.28 1.78
N LYS A 220 -16.38 -6.54 0.63
CA LYS A 220 -16.69 -7.62 -0.29
C LYS A 220 -15.44 -8.43 -0.59
N ILE A 221 -15.62 -9.67 -0.99
CA ILE A 221 -14.53 -10.57 -1.36
C ILE A 221 -13.89 -10.02 -2.64
N PHE A 222 -12.58 -9.76 -2.58
CA PHE A 222 -11.81 -9.32 -3.75
C PHE A 222 -11.89 -10.36 -4.85
N GLY A 223 -12.02 -9.92 -6.09
CA GLY A 223 -12.12 -10.79 -7.25
C GLY A 223 -13.48 -11.48 -7.43
N CYS A 224 -14.44 -11.28 -6.52
CA CYS A 224 -15.75 -11.88 -6.68
C CYS A 224 -16.49 -11.33 -7.91
N LYS A 225 -17.35 -12.14 -8.46
CA LYS A 225 -18.24 -11.77 -9.56
C LYS A 225 -19.23 -10.71 -9.08
N CYS A 226 -19.47 -9.72 -9.93
CA CYS A 226 -20.46 -8.70 -9.65
C CYS A 226 -21.22 -8.28 -10.92
N PHE A 227 -22.36 -7.63 -10.75
CA PHE A 227 -23.21 -7.15 -11.84
C PHE A 227 -23.39 -5.65 -11.70
N ILE A 228 -23.15 -4.92 -12.79
CA ILE A 228 -23.34 -3.49 -12.90
C ILE A 228 -24.38 -3.15 -13.94
N LEU A 229 -25.17 -2.08 -13.69
CA LEU A 229 -26.22 -1.64 -14.60
C LEU A 229 -25.65 -0.84 -15.77
N LYS A 230 -26.12 -1.14 -16.97
CA LYS A 230 -25.85 -0.38 -18.20
C LYS A 230 -26.67 0.91 -18.23
N ILE A 231 -26.15 2.00 -17.66
CA ILE A 231 -26.89 3.25 -17.50
C ILE A 231 -26.92 4.11 -18.76
N LYS A 232 -25.94 3.97 -19.66
CA LYS A 232 -25.70 4.87 -20.80
C LYS A 232 -26.05 4.27 -22.15
N GLU A 233 -26.57 3.06 -22.23
CA GLU A 233 -26.85 2.38 -23.48
C GLU A 233 -28.34 2.47 -23.82
N ASN A 234 -28.65 2.71 -25.10
CA ASN A 234 -30.00 2.57 -25.60
C ASN A 234 -30.33 1.07 -25.72
N LEU A 235 -30.85 0.52 -24.61
CA LEU A 235 -31.21 -0.89 -24.51
C LEU A 235 -32.55 -1.12 -25.18
N GLU A 236 -32.61 -2.15 -26.01
CA GLU A 236 -33.88 -2.66 -26.53
C GLU A 236 -34.66 -3.39 -25.42
N LYS A 237 -35.92 -3.68 -25.68
CA LYS A 237 -36.88 -4.20 -24.68
C LYS A 237 -36.44 -5.53 -24.05
N PHE A 238 -35.63 -6.31 -24.74
CA PHE A 238 -35.15 -7.64 -24.31
C PHE A 238 -33.64 -7.73 -24.09
N ASP A 239 -32.92 -6.60 -24.18
CA ASP A 239 -31.48 -6.57 -23.95
C ASP A 239 -31.11 -6.79 -22.48
N LYS A 240 -29.93 -7.38 -22.27
CA LYS A 240 -29.37 -7.53 -20.94
C LYS A 240 -29.12 -6.14 -20.32
N LYS A 241 -29.74 -5.89 -19.17
CA LYS A 241 -29.64 -4.60 -18.43
C LYS A 241 -28.37 -4.45 -17.61
N SER A 242 -27.61 -5.52 -17.40
CA SER A 242 -26.40 -5.53 -16.60
C SER A 242 -25.29 -6.29 -17.30
N ASP A 243 -24.06 -5.91 -17.02
CA ASP A 243 -22.84 -6.62 -17.37
C ASP A 243 -22.31 -7.40 -16.17
N GLU A 244 -21.68 -8.53 -16.45
CA GLU A 244 -20.96 -9.35 -15.49
C GLU A 244 -19.52 -8.87 -15.42
N GLU A 245 -19.05 -8.58 -14.20
CA GLU A 245 -17.82 -7.86 -13.93
C GLU A 245 -17.06 -8.47 -12.76
N ILE A 246 -15.82 -8.05 -12.56
CA ILE A 246 -14.96 -8.49 -11.46
C ILE A 246 -14.79 -7.35 -10.46
N PHE A 247 -15.04 -7.63 -9.19
CA PHE A 247 -14.81 -6.67 -8.12
C PHE A 247 -13.32 -6.55 -7.79
N LEU A 248 -12.78 -5.32 -7.88
CA LEU A 248 -11.36 -5.05 -7.62
C LEU A 248 -11.10 -4.16 -6.40
N GLY A 249 -12.13 -3.60 -5.77
CA GLY A 249 -11.92 -2.84 -4.54
C GLY A 249 -12.78 -1.59 -4.39
N TYR A 250 -12.20 -0.58 -3.76
CA TYR A 250 -12.92 0.60 -3.29
C TYR A 250 -12.30 1.88 -3.84
N SER A 251 -13.13 2.86 -4.20
CA SER A 251 -12.63 4.20 -4.54
C SER A 251 -12.05 4.89 -3.30
N SER A 252 -10.97 5.62 -3.48
CA SER A 252 -10.34 6.41 -2.41
C SER A 252 -11.09 7.72 -2.14
N ASP A 253 -11.66 8.31 -3.17
CA ASP A 253 -12.23 9.66 -3.15
C ASP A 253 -13.77 9.66 -3.10
N LYS A 254 -14.40 8.56 -3.51
CA LYS A 254 -15.86 8.44 -3.60
C LYS A 254 -16.38 7.25 -2.82
N LYS A 255 -17.64 7.25 -2.46
CA LYS A 255 -18.34 6.09 -1.93
C LYS A 255 -18.77 5.17 -3.07
N ALA A 256 -17.79 4.55 -3.74
CA ALA A 256 -18.01 3.71 -4.91
C ALA A 256 -17.09 2.48 -4.85
N TYR A 257 -17.51 1.44 -5.54
CA TYR A 257 -16.73 0.23 -5.76
C TYR A 257 -15.95 0.35 -7.07
N ARG A 258 -14.76 -0.23 -7.12
CA ARG A 258 -13.95 -0.35 -8.32
C ARG A 258 -14.17 -1.72 -8.91
N VAL A 259 -14.63 -1.76 -10.14
CA VAL A 259 -14.93 -3.00 -10.85
C VAL A 259 -14.22 -3.02 -12.19
N TYR A 260 -13.78 -4.20 -12.62
CA TYR A 260 -13.22 -4.39 -13.94
C TYR A 260 -14.31 -4.80 -14.90
N ASN A 261 -14.58 -3.93 -15.86
CA ASN A 261 -15.56 -4.17 -16.91
C ASN A 261 -14.90 -4.96 -18.05
N ARG A 262 -15.30 -6.23 -18.20
CA ARG A 262 -14.75 -7.15 -19.20
C ARG A 262 -15.04 -6.70 -20.63
N ARG A 263 -16.15 -5.98 -20.86
CA ARG A 263 -16.56 -5.51 -22.18
C ARG A 263 -15.78 -4.28 -22.62
N THR A 264 -15.57 -3.32 -21.70
CA THR A 264 -14.83 -2.08 -21.99
C THR A 264 -13.34 -2.22 -21.72
N LEU A 265 -12.90 -3.29 -21.03
CA LEU A 265 -11.54 -3.54 -20.57
C LEU A 265 -11.00 -2.44 -19.64
N LEU A 266 -11.90 -1.70 -19.00
CA LEU A 266 -11.58 -0.57 -18.13
C LEU A 266 -11.99 -0.86 -16.69
N ILE A 267 -11.34 -0.16 -15.75
CA ILE A 267 -11.76 -0.13 -14.37
C ILE A 267 -12.73 1.03 -14.18
N GLU A 268 -13.93 0.71 -13.74
CA GLU A 268 -15.01 1.67 -13.52
C GLU A 268 -15.29 1.87 -12.03
N GLU A 269 -15.70 3.07 -11.63
CA GLU A 269 -16.17 3.39 -10.29
C GLU A 269 -17.69 3.43 -10.28
N VAL A 270 -18.30 2.45 -9.62
CA VAL A 270 -19.76 2.23 -9.65
C VAL A 270 -20.32 2.15 -8.23
N VAL A 271 -21.50 2.74 -8.01
CA VAL A 271 -22.20 2.73 -6.71
C VAL A 271 -23.18 1.55 -6.61
N HIS A 272 -23.92 1.30 -7.67
CA HIS A 272 -24.96 0.27 -7.71
C HIS A 272 -24.38 -1.03 -8.28
N VAL A 273 -23.96 -1.91 -7.37
CA VAL A 273 -23.34 -3.20 -7.71
C VAL A 273 -24.05 -4.31 -6.96
N THR A 274 -24.42 -5.37 -7.65
CA THR A 274 -24.90 -6.61 -7.04
C THR A 274 -23.74 -7.61 -7.02
N PHE A 275 -23.37 -8.09 -5.84
CA PHE A 275 -22.25 -9.01 -5.64
C PHE A 275 -22.72 -10.45 -5.55
N ASP A 276 -21.99 -11.34 -6.19
CA ASP A 276 -22.08 -12.77 -6.01
C ASP A 276 -20.81 -13.25 -5.27
N GLU A 277 -20.95 -13.50 -4.00
CA GLU A 277 -19.87 -13.94 -3.11
C GLU A 277 -19.84 -15.48 -2.96
N THR A 278 -20.61 -16.20 -3.76
CA THR A 278 -20.59 -17.66 -3.75
C THR A 278 -19.36 -18.17 -4.51
N ASN A 279 -18.50 -18.89 -3.81
CA ASN A 279 -17.17 -19.30 -4.28
C ASN A 279 -17.12 -20.31 -5.44
N ASP A 280 -18.25 -20.68 -6.05
CA ASP A 280 -18.29 -21.79 -7.00
C ASP A 280 -17.75 -21.46 -8.41
N VAL A 281 -17.33 -20.23 -8.68
CA VAL A 281 -17.09 -19.78 -10.07
C VAL A 281 -15.67 -19.24 -10.33
N ILE A 282 -14.88 -18.97 -9.29
CA ILE A 282 -13.56 -18.36 -9.51
C ILE A 282 -12.58 -19.32 -10.19
N SER A 283 -12.80 -20.63 -10.08
CA SER A 283 -11.77 -21.61 -10.42
C SER A 283 -11.77 -22.13 -11.86
N LYS A 284 -12.67 -21.74 -12.78
CA LYS A 284 -12.71 -22.40 -14.11
C LYS A 284 -12.88 -21.55 -15.35
N ASN A 285 -13.24 -20.26 -15.28
CA ASN A 285 -13.64 -19.54 -16.49
C ASN A 285 -12.75 -18.32 -16.87
N LEU A 286 -11.60 -18.13 -16.24
CA LEU A 286 -10.68 -17.03 -16.60
C LEU A 286 -9.56 -17.44 -17.56
N CYS A 287 -9.46 -18.73 -17.89
CA CYS A 287 -8.44 -19.29 -18.76
C CYS A 287 -9.03 -19.88 -20.05
N GLU A 288 -10.09 -19.31 -20.60
CA GLU A 288 -10.43 -19.62 -21.99
C GLU A 288 -9.47 -18.85 -22.90
N GLU A 289 -8.96 -19.51 -23.92
CA GLU A 289 -7.88 -19.06 -24.82
C GLU A 289 -8.13 -17.71 -25.49
N GLU A 290 -9.34 -17.18 -25.46
CA GLU A 290 -9.71 -15.87 -26.01
C GLU A 290 -9.19 -14.69 -25.20
N ASP A 291 -9.14 -14.78 -23.86
CA ASP A 291 -8.61 -13.72 -22.99
C ASP A 291 -7.08 -13.58 -23.09
N ALA A 292 -6.37 -14.66 -23.36
CA ALA A 292 -4.93 -14.63 -23.58
C ALA A 292 -4.53 -13.91 -24.90
N GLY A 293 -5.42 -13.91 -25.87
CA GLY A 293 -5.26 -13.17 -27.13
C GLY A 293 -5.39 -11.65 -26.93
N ILE A 294 -6.43 -11.24 -26.21
CA ILE A 294 -6.75 -9.84 -25.92
C ILE A 294 -5.66 -9.20 -25.05
N LEU A 295 -5.09 -9.94 -24.11
CA LEU A 295 -4.01 -9.45 -23.24
C LEU A 295 -2.69 -9.26 -23.98
N LYS A 296 -2.35 -10.13 -24.92
CA LYS A 296 -1.20 -9.93 -25.81
C LYS A 296 -1.39 -8.70 -26.73
N GLU A 297 -2.61 -8.36 -27.08
CA GLU A 297 -2.92 -7.12 -27.80
C GLU A 297 -2.83 -5.89 -26.91
N LEU A 298 -3.33 -5.95 -25.68
CA LEU A 298 -3.20 -4.86 -24.68
C LEU A 298 -1.73 -4.62 -24.31
N GLU A 299 -0.92 -5.65 -24.14
CA GLU A 299 0.52 -5.52 -23.94
C GLU A 299 1.21 -4.87 -25.14
N LYS A 300 0.79 -5.18 -26.36
CA LYS A 300 1.30 -4.54 -27.59
C LYS A 300 0.88 -3.08 -27.69
N LEU A 301 -0.35 -2.73 -27.32
CA LEU A 301 -0.84 -1.34 -27.34
C LEU A 301 -0.11 -0.47 -26.32
N VAL A 302 0.14 -0.97 -25.13
CA VAL A 302 0.93 -0.28 -24.09
C VAL A 302 2.39 -0.09 -24.52
N ILE A 303 2.95 -1.02 -25.30
CA ILE A 303 4.31 -0.90 -25.86
C ILE A 303 4.35 0.11 -27.01
N HIS A 304 3.29 0.23 -27.83
CA HIS A 304 3.23 1.16 -28.95
C HIS A 304 3.05 2.63 -28.54
N GLU A 305 2.32 2.93 -27.47
CA GLU A 305 2.20 4.30 -26.95
C GLU A 305 3.52 4.85 -26.40
N ASN A 306 4.41 4.00 -25.94
CA ASN A 306 5.73 4.41 -25.45
C ASN A 306 6.78 4.72 -26.54
N HIS A 307 6.43 4.57 -27.83
CA HIS A 307 7.35 4.83 -28.95
C HIS A 307 6.98 6.05 -29.82
N GLN A 308 5.92 6.80 -29.48
CA GLN A 308 5.49 7.99 -30.23
C GLN A 308 5.43 9.27 -29.38
N GLU A 309 6.47 9.59 -28.63
CA GLU A 309 6.69 10.96 -28.19
C GLU A 309 7.98 11.52 -28.77
N THR A 310 7.90 11.90 -30.04
CA THR A 310 8.77 12.91 -30.62
C THR A 310 8.03 14.25 -30.61
N THR A 311 8.63 15.21 -29.96
CA THR A 311 8.24 16.59 -29.71
C THR A 311 7.53 17.31 -30.86
N PRO A 312 6.55 18.17 -30.54
CA PRO A 312 6.43 19.46 -31.23
C PRO A 312 6.54 20.62 -30.26
N SER A 313 7.42 21.54 -30.61
CA SER A 313 7.49 22.89 -30.16
C SER A 313 6.15 23.62 -30.36
N VAL A 314 5.61 24.24 -29.33
CA VAL A 314 4.43 25.12 -29.47
C VAL A 314 4.68 26.43 -28.75
N ASP A 315 4.45 27.49 -29.51
CA ASP A 315 4.52 28.89 -29.16
C ASP A 315 3.59 29.31 -28.02
N VAL A 316 4.11 30.26 -27.26
CA VAL A 316 3.42 31.00 -26.21
C VAL A 316 2.40 31.95 -26.84
N ASN A 317 1.13 31.83 -26.50
CA ASN A 317 0.17 32.92 -26.63
C ASN A 317 -0.70 33.02 -25.37
N ASN A 318 -0.62 34.21 -24.76
CA ASN A 318 -1.42 34.71 -23.67
C ASN A 318 -2.91 34.69 -23.98
N HIS A 319 -3.72 34.18 -23.04
CA HIS A 319 -5.07 34.69 -22.86
C HIS A 319 -5.44 34.70 -21.37
N GLN A 320 -5.81 35.89 -20.92
CA GLN A 320 -6.45 36.21 -19.68
C GLN A 320 -7.78 35.43 -19.56
N ILE A 321 -8.05 34.91 -18.37
CA ILE A 321 -9.41 34.51 -17.98
C ILE A 321 -9.68 35.01 -16.58
N ASP A 322 -10.83 35.63 -16.49
CA ASP A 322 -11.40 36.37 -15.39
C ASP A 322 -11.78 35.50 -14.17
N ASP A 323 -11.83 36.18 -13.03
CA ASP A 323 -12.32 35.72 -11.72
C ASP A 323 -13.76 35.24 -11.76
N GLU A 324 -14.03 34.04 -11.26
CA GLU A 324 -15.30 33.71 -10.61
C GLU A 324 -15.06 33.14 -9.21
N LYS A 325 -15.51 33.91 -8.25
CA LYS A 325 -15.57 33.62 -6.82
C LYS A 325 -16.88 32.90 -6.47
N ASN A 326 -16.77 32.09 -5.41
CA ASN A 326 -17.83 31.63 -4.51
C ASN A 326 -18.75 30.51 -4.94
N GLU A 327 -18.55 29.39 -4.22
CA GLU A 327 -19.66 28.70 -3.47
C GLU A 327 -19.18 27.39 -2.87
N ASP A 328 -18.49 27.43 -1.73
CA ASP A 328 -18.18 26.21 -0.95
C ASP A 328 -18.11 26.45 0.57
N ALA A 329 -19.06 27.24 1.08
CA ALA A 329 -19.19 27.49 2.54
C ALA A 329 -20.41 26.84 3.20
N GLN A 330 -21.16 25.95 2.53
CA GLN A 330 -22.47 25.48 3.06
C GLN A 330 -22.58 23.98 3.34
N CYS A 331 -21.47 23.23 3.31
CA CYS A 331 -21.52 21.76 3.52
C CYS A 331 -21.22 21.28 4.94
N ARG A 332 -21.09 22.18 5.93
CA ARG A 332 -20.79 21.79 7.32
C ARG A 332 -21.99 21.57 8.24
N HIS A 333 -23.23 21.82 7.84
CA HIS A 333 -24.39 21.80 8.74
C HIS A 333 -25.53 20.84 8.41
N LEU A 334 -25.38 19.90 7.46
CA LEU A 334 -26.50 19.05 7.03
C LEU A 334 -26.35 17.55 7.33
N PHE A 335 -25.59 17.18 8.36
CA PHE A 335 -25.41 15.76 8.73
C PHE A 335 -25.98 15.36 10.11
N LEU A 336 -26.94 16.11 10.60
CA LEU A 336 -27.67 15.78 11.85
C LEU A 336 -29.17 15.64 11.57
N SER A 337 -29.59 14.56 10.91
CA SER A 337 -30.90 13.93 11.10
C SER A 337 -31.30 13.09 9.88
N LEU A 338 -30.88 11.86 9.87
CA LEU A 338 -31.60 10.78 9.18
C LEU A 338 -31.47 9.52 10.04
N LYS A 339 -32.49 9.32 10.88
CA LYS A 339 -32.79 8.03 11.52
C LYS A 339 -33.24 7.07 10.44
N LEU A 340 -32.46 6.01 10.23
CA LEU A 340 -32.89 4.84 9.47
C LEU A 340 -33.51 3.81 10.42
N PRO A 341 -34.59 3.12 10.01
CA PRO A 341 -35.25 2.10 10.81
C PRO A 341 -34.44 0.81 10.88
N PRO A 342 -34.60 0.00 11.96
CA PRO A 342 -33.97 -1.31 12.06
C PRO A 342 -34.84 -2.32 11.33
N ILE A 343 -34.25 -3.21 10.57
CA ILE A 343 -34.70 -4.59 10.26
C ILE A 343 -34.10 -5.03 8.92
N PHE A 344 -33.04 -5.84 9.00
CA PHE A 344 -32.83 -6.97 8.08
C PHE A 344 -31.98 -8.03 8.78
N PRO A 345 -32.23 -9.32 8.55
CA PRO A 345 -31.70 -10.40 9.36
C PRO A 345 -30.23 -10.68 9.07
N PHE A 346 -29.53 -10.98 10.13
CA PHE A 346 -28.16 -11.52 10.12
C PHE A 346 -28.04 -12.69 9.15
N ASN A 347 -27.17 -12.55 8.15
CA ASN A 347 -26.72 -13.66 7.33
C ASN A 347 -25.19 -13.74 7.28
N PHE A 348 -24.71 -14.85 7.59
CA PHE A 348 -23.49 -15.62 7.62
C PHE A 348 -22.19 -15.10 6.98
N SER A 349 -22.17 -14.02 6.20
CA SER A 349 -21.01 -13.58 5.40
C SER A 349 -19.90 -12.88 6.22
N LEU A 350 -20.24 -12.22 7.33
CA LEU A 350 -19.26 -11.45 8.13
C LEU A 350 -18.27 -12.32 8.90
N ASN A 351 -18.69 -13.54 9.30
CA ASN A 351 -17.85 -14.48 10.04
C ASN A 351 -16.76 -15.12 9.16
N PHE A 352 -17.00 -15.26 7.85
CA PHE A 352 -16.01 -15.85 6.94
C PHE A 352 -14.86 -14.88 6.63
N LEU A 353 -15.15 -13.62 6.39
CA LEU A 353 -14.13 -12.59 6.14
C LEU A 353 -13.27 -12.32 7.37
N LEU A 354 -13.86 -12.30 8.56
CA LEU A 354 -13.14 -12.19 9.82
C LEU A 354 -12.33 -13.46 10.13
N ILE A 355 -12.82 -14.63 9.82
CA ILE A 355 -12.11 -15.90 10.07
C ILE A 355 -10.90 -16.03 9.11
N PHE A 356 -11.02 -15.72 7.82
CA PHE A 356 -9.91 -15.78 6.89
C PHE A 356 -8.88 -14.68 7.13
N ALA A 357 -9.30 -13.43 7.36
CA ALA A 357 -8.38 -12.37 7.75
C ALA A 357 -7.72 -12.62 9.11
N PHE A 358 -8.46 -13.20 10.08
CA PHE A 358 -7.95 -13.55 11.40
C PHE A 358 -7.05 -14.78 11.37
N GLN A 359 -7.39 -15.81 10.62
CA GLN A 359 -6.59 -17.02 10.51
C GLN A 359 -5.29 -16.78 9.74
N TRP A 360 -5.33 -15.91 8.73
CA TRP A 360 -4.16 -15.52 7.97
C TRP A 360 -3.25 -14.54 8.75
N LEU A 361 -3.83 -13.61 9.51
CA LEU A 361 -3.11 -12.73 10.43
C LEU A 361 -2.47 -13.50 11.59
N LEU A 362 -3.10 -14.55 12.11
CA LEU A 362 -2.55 -15.42 13.16
C LEU A 362 -1.41 -16.30 12.64
N THR A 363 -1.49 -16.82 11.41
CA THR A 363 -0.40 -17.59 10.82
C THR A 363 0.81 -16.72 10.45
N CYS A 364 0.61 -15.50 9.98
CA CYS A 364 1.71 -14.55 9.74
C CYS A 364 2.29 -13.97 11.03
N SER A 365 1.50 -13.78 12.09
CA SER A 365 1.99 -13.27 13.38
C SER A 365 2.79 -14.30 14.18
N LEU A 366 2.57 -15.60 13.97
CA LEU A 366 3.31 -16.67 14.64
C LEU A 366 4.67 -17.00 14.01
N ILE A 367 4.99 -16.45 12.84
CA ILE A 367 6.30 -16.61 12.18
C ILE A 367 7.28 -15.48 12.57
N PHE A 368 6.85 -14.47 13.33
CA PHE A 368 7.65 -13.28 13.69
C PHE A 368 7.72 -13.00 15.20
N PHE A 369 7.72 -14.05 16.04
CA PHE A 369 8.23 -13.96 17.41
C PHE A 369 9.61 -14.59 17.54
#